data_1af9fcc310819de2c923b6706b2c5b74
#
_entry.id   1af9fcc310819de2c923b6706b2c5b74
#
_cell.length_a   1.000
_cell.length_b   1.000
_cell.length_c   1.000
_cell.angle_alpha   90.00
_cell.angle_beta   90.00
_cell.angle_gamma   90.00
#
_symmetry.space_group_name_H-M   'P 1'
#
loop_
_entity.id
_entity.type
_entity.pdbx_description
1 polymer ?
#
loop_
_entity_poly.entity_id
_entity_poly.type
_entity_poly.pdbx_seq_one_letter_code
_entity_poly.pdbx_strand_id
1 'polypeptide(L)'
;MLFLFSFFPALAQENPNAALLATAKIDSLYREDQFYIGVTYNVLKNAPTGFANDKFSTGFSAGFLRDMPINKNRNLAIAPGIGLTFNNYSQNIGITNTNGTLVYTVLTDPTSYSNNKFSQLFVDVPLEFRWRGSTFENHNFFRIHGGVKLSYLLYDRSVLRSGLGDSVIVNNPDFNKLVYGAYLAAGYGGANLYIYYGLNPIFKTAQTSNAAVDIKSLNIGLIFYIL
;
A
#
# COMPACT_ATOMS: atom_id res chain seq x y z
N MET A 1 -44.20 -12.28 -31.63
CA MET A 1 -44.35 -10.87 -31.15
C MET A 1 -43.01 -10.19 -31.34
N LEU A 2 -42.82 -9.49 -32.49
CA LEU A 2 -41.56 -8.88 -32.87
C LEU A 2 -41.57 -7.43 -32.38
N PHE A 3 -40.60 -7.06 -31.53
CA PHE A 3 -40.37 -5.68 -31.14
C PHE A 3 -39.40 -5.02 -32.14
N LEU A 4 -39.90 -4.11 -32.95
CA LEU A 4 -39.12 -3.22 -33.81
C LEU A 4 -38.56 -2.08 -32.93
N PHE A 5 -37.22 -2.02 -32.75
CA PHE A 5 -36.53 -0.86 -32.21
C PHE A 5 -36.33 0.14 -33.38
N SER A 6 -37.08 1.25 -33.36
CA SER A 6 -36.85 2.39 -34.23
C SER A 6 -35.72 3.26 -33.68
N PHE A 7 -34.58 3.28 -34.39
CA PHE A 7 -33.51 4.26 -34.20
C PHE A 7 -33.93 5.62 -34.72
N PHE A 8 -34.15 6.61 -33.84
CA PHE A 8 -34.22 8.00 -34.24
C PHE A 8 -32.81 8.60 -34.25
N PRO A 9 -32.28 9.14 -35.35
CA PRO A 9 -31.05 9.94 -35.31
C PRO A 9 -31.37 11.27 -34.62
N ALA A 10 -30.76 11.48 -33.44
CA ALA A 10 -30.73 12.80 -32.82
C ALA A 10 -29.81 13.70 -33.64
N LEU A 11 -30.40 14.63 -34.43
CA LEU A 11 -29.66 15.71 -35.04
C LEU A 11 -29.20 16.63 -33.90
N ALA A 12 -27.90 16.61 -33.60
CA ALA A 12 -27.29 17.57 -32.71
C ALA A 12 -27.37 18.94 -33.38
N GLN A 13 -28.20 19.83 -32.84
CA GLN A 13 -28.28 21.22 -33.23
C GLN A 13 -27.00 21.91 -32.73
N GLU A 14 -26.10 22.27 -33.65
CA GLU A 14 -24.94 23.11 -33.32
C GLU A 14 -25.45 24.47 -32.80
N ASN A 15 -25.20 24.73 -31.54
CA ASN A 15 -25.56 26.00 -30.93
C ASN A 15 -24.47 27.03 -31.29
N PRO A 16 -24.79 28.08 -32.10
CA PRO A 16 -23.79 29.07 -32.52
C PRO A 16 -23.20 29.90 -31.35
N ASN A 17 -23.75 29.76 -30.14
CA ASN A 17 -23.20 30.36 -28.92
C ASN A 17 -22.16 29.50 -28.24
N ALA A 18 -21.83 28.30 -28.73
CA ALA A 18 -20.80 27.45 -28.16
C ALA A 18 -19.39 28.09 -28.23
N ALA A 19 -19.14 28.94 -29.18
CA ALA A 19 -17.89 29.68 -29.29
C ALA A 19 -17.70 30.77 -28.19
N LEU A 20 -18.79 31.24 -27.58
CA LEU A 20 -18.72 32.19 -26.45
C LEU A 20 -18.56 31.51 -25.09
N LEU A 21 -18.81 30.20 -24.99
CA LEU A 21 -18.57 29.39 -23.77
C LEU A 21 -17.15 28.85 -23.70
N ALA A 22 -16.35 28.97 -24.76
CA ALA A 22 -14.98 28.45 -24.85
C ALA A 22 -13.92 29.30 -24.10
N THR A 23 -14.29 30.41 -23.47
CA THR A 23 -13.48 31.02 -22.44
C THR A 23 -13.87 30.46 -21.05
N ALA A 24 -13.91 29.15 -20.91
CA ALA A 24 -13.84 28.54 -19.58
C ALA A 24 -12.59 29.12 -18.92
N LYS A 25 -12.80 30.01 -17.95
CA LYS A 25 -11.74 30.62 -17.17
C LYS A 25 -10.87 29.47 -16.63
N ILE A 26 -9.69 29.33 -17.23
CA ILE A 26 -8.75 28.28 -16.86
C ILE A 26 -8.56 28.40 -15.36
N ASP A 27 -8.98 27.36 -14.61
CA ASP A 27 -8.80 27.34 -13.17
C ASP A 27 -7.32 27.13 -12.87
N SER A 28 -6.60 28.25 -12.76
CA SER A 28 -5.19 28.27 -12.36
C SER A 28 -4.98 27.70 -10.95
N LEU A 29 -6.07 27.43 -10.22
CA LEU A 29 -6.09 26.90 -8.87
C LEU A 29 -6.42 25.38 -8.83
N TYR A 30 -6.21 24.66 -9.92
CA TYR A 30 -6.48 23.23 -9.98
C TYR A 30 -5.74 22.41 -8.91
N ARG A 31 -6.36 21.32 -8.46
CA ARG A 31 -5.81 20.35 -7.52
C ARG A 31 -5.85 18.98 -8.16
N GLU A 32 -4.93 18.12 -7.74
CA GLU A 32 -4.91 16.70 -8.14
C GLU A 32 -5.23 15.83 -6.93
N ASP A 33 -6.46 15.96 -6.40
CA ASP A 33 -6.97 15.02 -5.40
C ASP A 33 -7.02 13.63 -6.05
N GLN A 34 -6.46 12.62 -5.41
CA GLN A 34 -6.22 11.33 -6.06
C GLN A 34 -6.65 10.17 -5.19
N PHE A 35 -7.33 9.21 -5.79
CA PHE A 35 -7.37 7.86 -5.29
C PHE A 35 -6.09 7.14 -5.69
N TYR A 36 -5.60 6.24 -4.85
CA TYR A 36 -4.49 5.38 -5.20
C TYR A 36 -4.82 3.92 -4.97
N ILE A 37 -4.21 3.07 -5.80
CA ILE A 37 -4.20 1.62 -5.65
C ILE A 37 -2.76 1.17 -5.81
N GLY A 38 -2.26 0.35 -4.87
CA GLY A 38 -0.90 -0.15 -4.88
C GLY A 38 -0.85 -1.67 -4.79
N VAL A 39 0.12 -2.26 -5.49
CA VAL A 39 0.46 -3.68 -5.40
C VAL A 39 1.95 -3.80 -5.17
N THR A 40 2.35 -4.53 -4.13
CA THR A 40 3.75 -4.65 -3.74
C THR A 40 4.17 -6.11 -3.55
N TYR A 41 5.43 -6.36 -3.79
CA TYR A 41 6.18 -7.49 -3.29
C TYR A 41 6.79 -7.10 -1.94
N ASN A 42 6.54 -7.89 -0.91
CA ASN A 42 6.91 -7.58 0.45
C ASN A 42 8.11 -8.45 0.90
N VAL A 43 9.11 -7.81 1.47
CA VAL A 43 10.32 -8.46 1.99
C VAL A 43 10.50 -8.08 3.45
N LEU A 44 10.89 -9.02 4.28
CA LEU A 44 11.24 -8.78 5.66
C LEU A 44 12.76 -8.63 5.78
N LYS A 45 13.19 -7.59 6.50
CA LYS A 45 14.60 -7.24 6.75
C LYS A 45 14.90 -7.23 8.25
N ASN A 46 16.17 -7.21 8.62
CA ASN A 46 16.66 -7.22 10.00
C ASN A 46 16.15 -8.44 10.81
N ALA A 47 16.04 -9.57 10.15
CA ALA A 47 15.55 -10.79 10.76
C ALA A 47 16.67 -11.57 11.48
N PRO A 48 16.33 -12.43 12.43
CA PRO A 48 17.31 -13.26 13.15
C PRO A 48 18.03 -14.24 12.23
N THR A 49 19.17 -14.78 12.69
CA THR A 49 19.96 -15.78 11.95
C THR A 49 19.11 -17.00 11.60
N GLY A 50 19.22 -17.48 10.37
CA GLY A 50 18.43 -18.60 9.83
C GLY A 50 17.08 -18.21 9.26
N PHE A 51 16.72 -16.92 9.32
CA PHE A 51 15.49 -16.43 8.70
C PHE A 51 15.54 -16.50 7.17
N ALA A 52 14.42 -16.86 6.56
CA ALA A 52 14.22 -16.82 5.10
C ALA A 52 12.83 -16.26 4.76
N ASN A 53 12.76 -15.47 3.67
CA ASN A 53 11.50 -15.17 3.02
C ASN A 53 11.20 -16.34 2.07
N ASP A 54 10.27 -17.22 2.46
CA ASP A 54 10.09 -18.51 1.81
C ASP A 54 9.41 -18.45 0.45
N LYS A 55 8.32 -17.70 0.36
CA LYS A 55 7.45 -17.67 -0.82
C LYS A 55 7.10 -16.23 -1.18
N PHE A 56 6.39 -16.09 -2.29
CA PHE A 56 5.91 -14.80 -2.77
C PHE A 56 5.00 -14.12 -1.74
N SER A 57 5.44 -12.98 -1.25
CA SER A 57 4.74 -12.16 -0.27
C SER A 57 4.19 -10.91 -0.94
N THR A 58 2.90 -10.62 -0.76
CA THR A 58 2.20 -9.55 -1.47
C THR A 58 1.63 -8.52 -0.51
N GLY A 59 1.56 -7.28 -1.00
CA GLY A 59 0.82 -6.20 -0.38
C GLY A 59 -0.16 -5.56 -1.35
N PHE A 60 -1.31 -5.16 -0.84
CA PHE A 60 -2.32 -4.38 -1.56
C PHE A 60 -2.65 -3.16 -0.73
N SER A 61 -2.70 -2.00 -1.37
CA SER A 61 -3.08 -0.75 -0.72
C SER A 61 -4.07 0.03 -1.57
N ALA A 62 -4.98 0.73 -0.92
CA ALA A 62 -5.89 1.67 -1.57
C ALA A 62 -6.21 2.82 -0.62
N GLY A 63 -6.42 4.00 -1.16
CA GLY A 63 -6.75 5.16 -0.34
C GLY A 63 -6.97 6.42 -1.16
N PHE A 64 -7.06 7.52 -0.44
CA PHE A 64 -7.29 8.83 -0.98
C PHE A 64 -6.26 9.83 -0.42
N LEU A 65 -5.80 10.72 -1.28
CA LEU A 65 -4.83 11.77 -0.97
C LEU A 65 -5.40 13.12 -1.41
N ARG A 66 -5.43 14.08 -0.48
CA ARG A 66 -5.85 15.45 -0.73
C ARG A 66 -4.67 16.29 -1.17
N ASP A 67 -4.67 16.76 -2.41
CA ASP A 67 -3.60 17.58 -2.95
C ASP A 67 -3.68 19.04 -2.47
N MET A 68 -2.60 19.52 -1.87
CA MET A 68 -2.46 20.90 -1.38
C MET A 68 -1.22 21.55 -2.01
N PRO A 69 -1.34 22.19 -3.18
CA PRO A 69 -0.23 22.91 -3.80
C PRO A 69 0.31 24.01 -2.90
N ILE A 70 1.64 24.06 -2.72
CA ILE A 70 2.33 25.00 -1.83
C ILE A 70 3.02 26.14 -2.56
N ASN A 71 3.11 26.09 -3.89
CA ASN A 71 3.72 27.14 -4.70
C ASN A 71 2.81 27.63 -5.83
N LYS A 72 3.14 28.82 -6.39
CA LYS A 72 2.36 29.46 -7.46
C LYS A 72 2.30 28.63 -8.74
N ASN A 73 3.39 27.94 -9.06
CA ASN A 73 3.48 27.08 -10.27
C ASN A 73 2.79 25.73 -10.09
N ARG A 74 2.30 25.41 -8.87
CA ARG A 74 1.60 24.17 -8.52
C ARG A 74 2.34 22.87 -8.85
N ASN A 75 3.66 22.97 -9.03
CA ASN A 75 4.51 21.80 -9.25
C ASN A 75 5.01 21.17 -7.94
N LEU A 76 4.79 21.84 -6.80
CA LEU A 76 5.06 21.33 -5.46
C LEU A 76 3.77 21.29 -4.65
N ALA A 77 3.50 20.17 -4.00
CA ALA A 77 2.33 19.99 -3.14
C ALA A 77 2.65 19.13 -1.92
N ILE A 78 1.85 19.29 -0.88
CA ILE A 78 1.74 18.37 0.26
C ILE A 78 0.40 17.66 0.14
N ALA A 79 0.39 16.35 0.34
CA ALA A 79 -0.83 15.57 0.24
C ALA A 79 -1.00 14.65 1.48
N PRO A 80 -1.77 15.10 2.48
CA PRO A 80 -2.28 14.22 3.52
C PRO A 80 -3.34 13.28 2.93
N GLY A 81 -3.48 12.09 3.54
CA GLY A 81 -4.45 11.12 3.08
C GLY A 81 -4.90 10.13 4.12
N ILE A 82 -5.73 9.22 3.68
CA ILE A 82 -6.19 8.06 4.43
C ILE A 82 -6.28 6.86 3.49
N GLY A 83 -5.95 5.68 3.99
CA GLY A 83 -6.03 4.46 3.20
C GLY A 83 -6.08 3.20 4.03
N LEU A 84 -6.08 2.08 3.31
CA LEU A 84 -5.99 0.73 3.86
C LEU A 84 -4.82 0.02 3.19
N THR A 85 -4.06 -0.76 3.97
CA THR A 85 -3.04 -1.66 3.44
C THR A 85 -3.25 -3.05 4.00
N PHE A 86 -3.30 -4.04 3.12
CA PHE A 86 -3.25 -5.45 3.45
C PHE A 86 -1.90 -6.02 3.03
N ASN A 87 -1.14 -6.52 3.99
CA ASN A 87 0.15 -7.16 3.75
C ASN A 87 0.06 -8.66 4.09
N ASN A 88 0.69 -9.47 3.26
CA ASN A 88 0.89 -10.89 3.51
C ASN A 88 2.38 -11.20 3.41
N TYR A 89 2.93 -11.91 4.41
CA TYR A 89 4.34 -12.28 4.50
C TYR A 89 4.46 -13.78 4.65
N SER A 90 5.10 -14.43 3.70
CA SER A 90 5.44 -15.84 3.74
C SER A 90 6.90 -15.99 4.16
N GLN A 91 7.15 -16.68 5.25
CA GLN A 91 8.45 -16.69 5.92
C GLN A 91 8.60 -17.95 6.81
N ASN A 92 9.78 -18.20 7.37
CA ASN A 92 10.09 -19.40 8.12
C ASN A 92 10.09 -19.23 9.65
N ILE A 93 9.52 -18.16 10.23
CA ILE A 93 9.30 -18.09 11.69
C ILE A 93 7.94 -18.69 12.02
N GLY A 94 7.93 -19.89 12.59
CA GLY A 94 6.72 -20.50 13.12
C GLY A 94 6.25 -19.76 14.39
N ILE A 95 4.97 -19.46 14.45
CA ILE A 95 4.33 -18.86 15.63
C ILE A 95 3.33 -19.89 16.18
N THR A 96 3.58 -20.35 17.40
CA THR A 96 2.74 -21.34 18.08
C THR A 96 2.29 -20.82 19.44
N ASN A 97 1.19 -21.37 19.95
CA ASN A 97 0.72 -21.07 21.30
C ASN A 97 0.93 -22.30 22.17
N THR A 98 1.76 -22.17 23.21
CA THR A 98 2.02 -23.22 24.18
C THR A 98 1.57 -22.74 25.55
N ASN A 99 0.48 -23.32 26.06
CA ASN A 99 -0.10 -22.97 27.36
C ASN A 99 -0.38 -21.47 27.56
N GLY A 100 -0.87 -20.78 26.52
CA GLY A 100 -1.20 -19.36 26.56
C GLY A 100 -0.01 -18.43 26.24
N THR A 101 1.19 -18.96 26.07
CA THR A 101 2.40 -18.20 25.70
C THR A 101 2.71 -18.39 24.22
N LEU A 102 2.97 -17.30 23.53
CA LEU A 102 3.39 -17.34 22.12
C LEU A 102 4.88 -17.66 22.02
N VAL A 103 5.18 -18.66 21.21
CA VAL A 103 6.54 -19.15 20.97
C VAL A 103 6.90 -18.92 19.51
N TYR A 104 8.05 -18.29 19.28
CA TYR A 104 8.58 -17.97 17.95
C TYR A 104 9.79 -18.87 17.67
N THR A 105 9.71 -19.67 16.62
CA THR A 105 10.76 -20.62 16.25
C THR A 105 11.15 -20.44 14.79
N VAL A 106 12.46 -20.28 14.53
CA VAL A 106 12.97 -20.30 13.15
C VAL A 106 12.97 -21.75 12.66
N LEU A 107 12.16 -22.04 11.64
CA LEU A 107 12.02 -23.35 11.01
C LEU A 107 13.14 -23.50 9.98
N THR A 108 14.14 -24.32 10.29
CA THR A 108 15.31 -24.50 9.42
C THR A 108 15.12 -25.56 8.36
N ASP A 109 14.16 -26.49 8.55
CA ASP A 109 13.81 -27.52 7.58
C ASP A 109 12.57 -27.11 6.78
N PRO A 110 12.71 -26.78 5.47
CA PRO A 110 11.59 -26.40 4.60
C PRO A 110 10.57 -27.52 4.40
N THR A 111 10.93 -28.77 4.68
CA THR A 111 10.03 -29.92 4.53
C THR A 111 9.13 -30.13 5.76
N SER A 112 9.48 -29.51 6.89
CA SER A 112 8.74 -29.63 8.15
C SER A 112 7.40 -28.91 8.16
N TYR A 113 7.15 -28.00 7.20
CA TYR A 113 5.90 -27.25 7.09
C TYR A 113 5.50 -27.03 5.63
N SER A 114 4.21 -26.98 5.37
CA SER A 114 3.64 -26.73 4.03
C SER A 114 3.28 -25.26 3.81
N ASN A 115 2.96 -24.53 4.90
CA ASN A 115 2.57 -23.13 4.85
C ASN A 115 2.92 -22.44 6.17
N ASN A 116 3.65 -21.34 6.06
CA ASN A 116 3.92 -20.46 7.20
C ASN A 116 3.87 -19.01 6.74
N LYS A 117 2.87 -18.28 7.21
CA LYS A 117 2.63 -16.90 6.83
C LYS A 117 1.91 -16.11 7.92
N PHE A 118 2.08 -14.82 7.90
CA PHE A 118 1.19 -13.90 8.60
C PHE A 118 0.67 -12.81 7.68
N SER A 119 -0.56 -12.37 7.94
CA SER A 119 -1.25 -11.31 7.21
C SER A 119 -1.64 -10.21 8.17
N GLN A 120 -1.59 -8.97 7.70
CA GLN A 120 -1.89 -7.78 8.50
C GLN A 120 -2.75 -6.81 7.70
N LEU A 121 -3.77 -6.24 8.32
CA LEU A 121 -4.62 -5.18 7.77
C LEU A 121 -4.41 -3.91 8.57
N PHE A 122 -4.05 -2.84 7.89
CA PHE A 122 -3.78 -1.52 8.47
C PHE A 122 -4.74 -0.45 7.96
N VAL A 123 -5.06 0.52 8.82
CA VAL A 123 -5.47 1.86 8.40
C VAL A 123 -4.21 2.71 8.32
N ASP A 124 -4.06 3.42 7.21
CA ASP A 124 -2.90 4.26 6.91
C ASP A 124 -3.27 5.73 6.93
N VAL A 125 -2.37 6.53 7.46
CA VAL A 125 -2.36 7.99 7.33
C VAL A 125 -1.05 8.38 6.63
N PRO A 126 -1.04 8.46 5.29
CA PRO A 126 0.09 8.94 4.52
C PRO A 126 0.16 10.48 4.56
N LEU A 127 1.38 11.00 4.51
CA LEU A 127 1.69 12.40 4.24
C LEU A 127 2.75 12.44 3.16
N GLU A 128 2.36 12.85 1.94
CA GLU A 128 3.24 12.95 0.78
C GLU A 128 3.73 14.37 0.54
N PHE A 129 4.98 14.51 0.18
CA PHE A 129 5.54 15.65 -0.52
C PHE A 129 5.64 15.29 -2.01
N ARG A 130 5.04 16.10 -2.86
CA ARG A 130 4.87 15.84 -4.29
C ARG A 130 5.63 16.86 -5.12
N TRP A 131 6.44 16.36 -6.04
CA TRP A 131 6.98 17.14 -7.14
C TRP A 131 6.45 16.60 -8.46
N ARG A 132 5.97 17.49 -9.31
CA ARG A 132 5.37 17.15 -10.59
C ARG A 132 5.65 18.18 -11.67
N GLY A 133 5.84 17.73 -12.92
CA GLY A 133 5.96 18.57 -14.09
C GLY A 133 4.62 18.89 -14.77
N SER A 134 3.49 18.86 -14.00
CA SER A 134 2.15 19.06 -14.56
C SER A 134 1.91 20.48 -15.01
N THR A 135 1.13 20.62 -16.08
CA THR A 135 0.43 21.84 -16.45
C THR A 135 -1.07 21.56 -16.42
N PHE A 136 -1.90 22.59 -16.37
CA PHE A 136 -3.37 22.43 -16.40
C PHE A 136 -3.89 21.77 -17.69
N GLU A 137 -3.08 21.77 -18.77
CA GLU A 137 -3.41 21.16 -20.07
C GLU A 137 -2.94 19.72 -20.22
N ASN A 138 -1.92 19.30 -19.47
CA ASN A 138 -1.32 17.99 -19.63
C ASN A 138 -1.18 17.27 -18.31
N HIS A 139 -1.90 16.14 -18.15
CA HIS A 139 -1.88 15.27 -16.98
C HIS A 139 -0.88 14.11 -17.11
N ASN A 140 -0.25 13.95 -18.29
CA ASN A 140 0.78 12.95 -18.52
C ASN A 140 2.17 13.58 -18.36
N PHE A 141 2.71 13.51 -17.17
CA PHE A 141 3.99 14.11 -16.81
C PHE A 141 4.77 13.21 -15.82
N PHE A 142 6.03 13.50 -15.66
CA PHE A 142 6.87 12.83 -14.70
C PHE A 142 6.54 13.29 -13.27
N ARG A 143 6.45 12.34 -12.35
CA ARG A 143 6.12 12.56 -10.93
C ARG A 143 7.18 11.95 -10.03
N ILE A 144 7.50 12.63 -8.93
CA ILE A 144 8.24 12.09 -7.81
C ILE A 144 7.48 12.48 -6.55
N HIS A 145 7.04 11.48 -5.80
CA HIS A 145 6.35 11.65 -4.55
C HIS A 145 7.16 10.95 -3.46
N GLY A 146 7.48 11.65 -2.39
CA GLY A 146 8.15 11.10 -1.22
C GLY A 146 7.33 11.39 0.02
N GLY A 147 7.25 10.45 0.96
CA GLY A 147 6.40 10.67 2.11
C GLY A 147 6.69 9.76 3.29
N VAL A 148 5.97 10.03 4.36
CA VAL A 148 5.90 9.17 5.53
C VAL A 148 4.49 8.61 5.65
N LYS A 149 4.40 7.40 6.19
CA LYS A 149 3.13 6.72 6.39
C LYS A 149 3.07 6.19 7.81
N LEU A 150 2.02 6.58 8.53
CA LEU A 150 1.65 6.05 9.83
C LEU A 150 0.55 5.03 9.63
N SER A 151 0.72 3.81 10.16
CA SER A 151 -0.17 2.68 9.94
C SER A 151 -0.62 2.09 11.27
N TYR A 152 -1.92 2.01 11.49
CA TYR A 152 -2.51 1.38 12.66
C TYR A 152 -3.03 -0.02 12.32
N LEU A 153 -2.53 -1.04 13.02
CA LEU A 153 -2.90 -2.43 12.82
C LEU A 153 -4.33 -2.69 13.34
N LEU A 154 -5.24 -3.00 12.41
CA LEU A 154 -6.63 -3.36 12.72
C LEU A 154 -6.79 -4.84 13.00
N TYR A 155 -6.14 -5.67 12.18
CA TYR A 155 -6.30 -7.11 12.21
C TYR A 155 -5.02 -7.79 11.75
N ASP A 156 -4.68 -8.89 12.40
CA ASP A 156 -3.61 -9.77 11.99
C ASP A 156 -4.02 -11.24 12.14
N ARG A 157 -3.40 -12.09 11.31
CA ARG A 157 -3.58 -13.53 11.34
C ARG A 157 -2.30 -14.22 10.94
N SER A 158 -1.81 -15.09 11.82
CA SER A 158 -0.65 -15.97 11.57
C SER A 158 -1.15 -17.40 11.37
N VAL A 159 -0.60 -18.10 10.37
CA VAL A 159 -0.95 -19.49 10.03
C VAL A 159 0.32 -20.27 9.83
N LEU A 160 0.52 -21.30 10.63
CA LEU A 160 1.52 -22.34 10.44
C LEU A 160 0.81 -23.67 10.19
N ARG A 161 1.16 -24.37 9.10
CA ARG A 161 0.74 -25.74 8.82
C ARG A 161 1.96 -26.63 8.75
N SER A 162 2.08 -27.55 9.68
CA SER A 162 3.21 -28.46 9.79
C SER A 162 2.78 -29.89 10.05
N GLY A 163 3.67 -30.86 9.80
CA GLY A 163 3.42 -32.25 10.11
C GLY A 163 3.22 -32.54 11.62
N LEU A 164 3.63 -31.61 12.51
CA LEU A 164 3.45 -31.70 13.95
C LEU A 164 2.12 -31.06 14.44
N GLY A 165 1.36 -30.46 13.54
CA GLY A 165 0.08 -29.80 13.83
C GLY A 165 -0.03 -28.40 13.23
N ASP A 166 -1.27 -27.94 13.13
CA ASP A 166 -1.60 -26.61 12.61
C ASP A 166 -1.73 -25.60 13.75
N SER A 167 -1.19 -24.38 13.55
CA SER A 167 -1.36 -23.25 14.45
C SER A 167 -1.97 -22.08 13.70
N VAL A 168 -3.05 -21.53 14.25
CA VAL A 168 -3.70 -20.31 13.75
C VAL A 168 -3.83 -19.33 14.91
N ILE A 169 -3.20 -18.17 14.79
CA ILE A 169 -3.21 -17.13 15.80
C ILE A 169 -3.77 -15.86 15.16
N VAL A 170 -4.74 -15.25 15.83
CA VAL A 170 -5.41 -14.04 15.40
C VAL A 170 -5.22 -12.99 16.48
N ASN A 171 -5.01 -11.73 16.07
CA ASN A 171 -4.79 -10.59 16.96
C ASN A 171 -3.63 -10.84 17.94
N ASN A 172 -2.49 -11.21 17.39
CA ASN A 172 -1.27 -11.47 18.15
C ASN A 172 -0.82 -10.19 18.91
N PRO A 173 -0.75 -10.23 20.27
CA PRO A 173 -0.40 -9.06 21.07
C PRO A 173 1.04 -8.59 20.88
N ASP A 174 1.92 -9.46 20.36
CA ASP A 174 3.34 -9.14 20.12
C ASP A 174 3.57 -8.31 18.86
N PHE A 175 2.57 -8.12 17.98
CA PHE A 175 2.68 -7.19 16.88
C PHE A 175 2.59 -5.74 17.36
N ASN A 176 3.39 -4.88 16.74
CA ASN A 176 3.25 -3.43 16.90
C ASN A 176 1.91 -2.95 16.32
N LYS A 177 1.08 -2.35 17.16
CA LYS A 177 -0.18 -1.74 16.72
C LYS A 177 0.04 -0.48 15.89
N LEU A 178 1.12 0.24 16.13
CA LEU A 178 1.49 1.45 15.39
C LEU A 178 2.81 1.22 14.67
N VAL A 179 2.74 1.19 13.33
CA VAL A 179 3.89 1.04 12.44
C VAL A 179 4.03 2.31 11.63
N TYR A 180 5.25 2.77 11.44
CA TYR A 180 5.53 3.93 10.60
C TYR A 180 6.72 3.67 9.68
N GLY A 181 6.73 4.33 8.56
CA GLY A 181 7.78 4.18 7.56
C GLY A 181 7.84 5.33 6.58
N ALA A 182 8.89 5.31 5.78
CA ALA A 182 9.09 6.26 4.67
C ALA A 182 8.86 5.54 3.34
N TYR A 183 8.41 6.28 2.34
CA TYR A 183 8.22 5.74 1.00
C TYR A 183 8.58 6.75 -0.08
N LEU A 184 8.88 6.22 -1.25
CA LEU A 184 9.12 6.97 -2.48
C LEU A 184 8.29 6.34 -3.60
N ALA A 185 7.67 7.20 -4.41
CA ALA A 185 7.02 6.81 -5.66
C ALA A 185 7.55 7.69 -6.80
N ALA A 186 7.87 7.09 -7.93
CA ALA A 186 8.33 7.81 -9.11
C ALA A 186 7.82 7.15 -10.38
N GLY A 187 7.33 7.95 -11.33
CA GLY A 187 6.81 7.43 -12.58
C GLY A 187 6.26 8.47 -13.53
N TYR A 188 5.49 8.00 -14.51
CA TYR A 188 4.90 8.82 -15.55
C TYR A 188 3.39 8.60 -15.61
N GLY A 189 2.63 9.70 -15.71
CA GLY A 189 1.17 9.62 -15.67
C GLY A 189 0.65 9.01 -14.36
N GLY A 190 -0.32 8.10 -14.44
CA GLY A 190 -0.91 7.45 -13.27
C GLY A 190 -0.07 6.32 -12.67
N ALA A 191 0.89 5.72 -13.41
CA ALA A 191 1.64 4.54 -13.00
C ALA A 191 3.02 4.89 -12.44
N ASN A 192 3.33 4.43 -11.22
CA ASN A 192 4.58 4.77 -10.55
C ASN A 192 5.21 3.53 -9.91
N LEU A 193 6.54 3.45 -9.95
CA LEU A 193 7.30 2.56 -9.09
C LEU A 193 7.17 3.05 -7.66
N TYR A 194 7.05 2.11 -6.72
CA TYR A 194 6.86 2.39 -5.31
C TYR A 194 7.81 1.57 -4.45
N ILE A 195 8.42 2.21 -3.47
CA ILE A 195 9.21 1.58 -2.43
C ILE A 195 8.82 2.14 -1.08
N TYR A 196 8.57 1.26 -0.11
CA TYR A 196 8.30 1.59 1.29
C TYR A 196 9.27 0.85 2.20
N TYR A 197 9.78 1.53 3.21
CA TYR A 197 10.62 0.97 4.26
C TYR A 197 10.06 1.28 5.64
N GLY A 198 9.76 0.23 6.42
CA GLY A 198 9.34 0.35 7.82
C GLY A 198 10.49 0.81 8.70
N LEU A 199 10.28 1.89 9.44
CA LEU A 199 11.31 2.47 10.32
C LEU A 199 11.33 1.81 11.71
N ASN A 200 10.17 1.31 12.17
CA ASN A 200 10.07 0.53 13.40
C ASN A 200 9.80 -0.96 13.10
N PRO A 201 10.08 -1.86 14.04
CA PRO A 201 9.82 -3.28 13.88
C PRO A 201 8.34 -3.61 13.74
N ILE A 202 8.04 -4.70 13.02
CA ILE A 202 6.69 -5.27 12.92
C ILE A 202 6.26 -5.86 14.26
N PHE A 203 7.20 -6.47 15.01
CA PHE A 203 6.96 -7.05 16.31
C PHE A 203 7.42 -6.11 17.44
N LYS A 204 6.65 -6.06 18.52
CA LYS A 204 6.96 -5.28 19.72
C LYS A 204 7.78 -6.09 20.73
N THR A 205 7.38 -7.33 20.97
CA THR A 205 7.89 -8.15 22.08
C THR A 205 8.30 -9.55 21.68
N ALA A 206 8.13 -9.94 20.42
CA ALA A 206 8.47 -11.27 19.94
C ALA A 206 9.96 -11.56 20.11
N GLN A 207 10.28 -12.76 20.63
CA GLN A 207 11.64 -13.25 20.82
C GLN A 207 11.73 -14.69 20.33
N THR A 208 12.80 -15.00 19.61
CA THR A 208 13.24 -16.37 19.40
C THR A 208 14.15 -16.78 20.54
N SER A 209 14.49 -18.08 20.66
CA SER A 209 15.42 -18.59 21.70
C SER A 209 16.77 -17.85 21.73
N ASN A 210 17.18 -17.21 20.64
CA ASN A 210 18.52 -16.62 20.50
C ASN A 210 18.54 -15.10 20.31
N ALA A 211 17.41 -14.45 19.97
CA ALA A 211 17.38 -13.01 19.69
C ALA A 211 15.97 -12.42 19.68
N ALA A 212 15.88 -11.11 19.91
CA ALA A 212 14.67 -10.34 19.63
C ALA A 212 14.35 -10.34 18.13
N VAL A 213 13.06 -10.35 17.81
CA VAL A 213 12.58 -10.34 16.42
C VAL A 213 12.41 -8.88 15.96
N ASP A 214 13.53 -8.22 15.60
CA ASP A 214 13.56 -6.82 15.11
C ASP A 214 13.32 -6.72 13.59
N ILE A 215 12.25 -7.35 13.12
CA ILE A 215 11.95 -7.45 11.69
C ILE A 215 11.26 -6.17 11.20
N LYS A 216 11.75 -5.63 10.09
CA LYS A 216 11.20 -4.46 9.41
C LYS A 216 10.70 -4.83 8.01
N SER A 217 9.66 -4.15 7.55
CA SER A 217 9.12 -4.35 6.20
C SER A 217 9.85 -3.52 5.16
N LEU A 218 10.12 -4.13 4.00
CA LEU A 218 10.51 -3.47 2.75
C LEU A 218 9.52 -3.91 1.68
N ASN A 219 8.72 -3.00 1.16
CA ASN A 219 7.71 -3.29 0.15
C ASN A 219 8.07 -2.56 -1.15
N ILE A 220 8.16 -3.29 -2.25
CA ILE A 220 8.55 -2.76 -3.57
C ILE A 220 7.47 -3.15 -4.58
N GLY A 221 7.02 -2.21 -5.41
CA GLY A 221 5.97 -2.51 -6.36
C GLY A 221 5.53 -1.34 -7.21
N LEU A 222 4.25 -1.33 -7.53
CA LEU A 222 3.61 -0.30 -8.34
C LEU A 222 2.50 0.37 -7.52
N ILE A 223 2.36 1.68 -7.71
CA ILE A 223 1.24 2.47 -7.23
C ILE A 223 0.62 3.24 -8.39
N PHE A 224 -0.69 3.19 -8.48
CA PHE A 224 -1.48 3.87 -9.51
C PHE A 224 -2.27 4.98 -8.85
N TYR A 225 -2.10 6.21 -9.37
CA TYR A 225 -2.86 7.37 -8.95
C TYR A 225 -3.95 7.64 -9.98
N ILE A 226 -5.19 7.73 -9.50
CA ILE A 226 -6.41 7.93 -10.29
C ILE A 226 -7.03 9.26 -9.84
N LEU A 227 -7.21 10.16 -10.79
CA LEU A 227 -7.87 11.46 -10.60
C LEU A 227 -9.39 11.32 -10.58
#